data_f6a3ff39375c4b07d63c37196684558c
#
_entry.id   f6a3ff39375c4b07d63c37196684558c
#
_cell.length_a   1.000
_cell.length_b   1.000
_cell.length_c   1.000
_cell.angle_alpha   90.00
_cell.angle_beta   90.00
_cell.angle_gamma   90.00
#
_symmetry.space_group_name_H-M   'P 1'
#
loop_
_entity.id
_entity.type
_entity.pdbx_description
1 polymer ?
#
loop_
_entity_poly.entity_id
_entity_poly.type
_entity_poly.pdbx_seq_one_letter_code
_entity_poly.pdbx_strand_id
1 'polypeptide(L)'
;MCIRDRLKPSEKSPLSAIRLGELALEAGLPPGALQILPGFGQTAGAALAAHLDVDCIAFTGSTATGKSVMQAAAQSNLKRVSLECGGKSPNIVMADFDDLDRVARTAAYAIFFNQGEMCSAGSRLLVQESIREPLLELSLIHI
;
A
#
# COMPACT_ATOMS: atom_id res chain seq x y z
N MET A 1 -0.43 -3.29 25.04
CA MET A 1 0.77 -2.75 24.39
C MET A 1 1.46 -3.90 23.67
N CYS A 2 1.62 -3.85 22.35
CA CYS A 2 2.36 -4.88 21.64
C CYS A 2 3.84 -4.78 22.04
N ILE A 3 4.41 -5.87 22.50
CA ILE A 3 5.78 -5.87 23.03
C ILE A 3 6.74 -6.59 22.08
N ARG A 4 6.21 -7.22 21.03
CA ARG A 4 6.99 -8.00 20.07
C ARG A 4 6.32 -7.95 18.71
N ASP A 5 6.94 -7.29 17.76
CA ASP A 5 6.42 -7.14 16.41
C ASP A 5 7.08 -8.15 15.45
N ARG A 6 6.29 -8.62 14.50
CA ARG A 6 6.75 -9.43 13.38
C ARG A 6 6.45 -8.67 12.10
N LEU A 7 7.49 -8.41 11.32
CA LEU A 7 7.37 -7.80 10.00
C LEU A 7 7.64 -8.86 8.94
N LYS A 8 6.62 -9.24 8.19
CA LYS A 8 6.79 -10.06 6.99
C LYS A 8 6.81 -9.16 5.77
N PRO A 9 7.98 -8.90 5.17
CA PRO A 9 8.06 -8.13 3.94
C PRO A 9 7.49 -8.91 2.75
N SER A 10 7.27 -8.21 1.63
CA SER A 10 7.03 -8.88 0.35
C SER A 10 8.22 -9.77 -0.02
N GLU A 11 7.96 -10.94 -0.54
CA GLU A 11 9.00 -11.83 -1.07
C GLU A 11 9.76 -11.24 -2.25
N LYS A 12 9.18 -10.24 -2.93
CA LYS A 12 9.81 -9.53 -4.05
C LYS A 12 10.81 -8.46 -3.60
N SER A 13 10.69 -7.94 -2.38
CA SER A 13 11.50 -6.83 -1.88
C SER A 13 11.83 -6.94 -0.38
N PRO A 14 12.46 -8.03 0.08
CA PRO A 14 12.68 -8.25 1.50
C PRO A 14 13.93 -7.54 2.06
N LEU A 15 14.89 -7.17 1.20
CA LEU A 15 16.25 -6.77 1.64
C LEU A 15 16.25 -5.51 2.52
N SER A 16 15.45 -4.49 2.15
CA SER A 16 15.35 -3.25 2.95
C SER A 16 14.76 -3.50 4.33
N ALA A 17 13.78 -4.42 4.44
CA ALA A 17 13.20 -4.79 5.72
C ALA A 17 14.19 -5.57 6.59
N ILE A 18 14.99 -6.47 5.99
CA ILE A 18 16.06 -7.18 6.70
C ILE A 18 17.08 -6.17 7.25
N ARG A 19 17.53 -5.24 6.40
CA ARG A 19 18.47 -4.19 6.84
C ARG A 19 17.87 -3.30 7.94
N LEU A 20 16.58 -3.00 7.87
CA LEU A 20 15.86 -2.28 8.94
C LEU A 20 15.95 -3.02 10.27
N GLY A 21 15.77 -4.35 10.28
CA GLY A 21 15.90 -5.17 11.47
C GLY A 21 17.30 -5.11 12.08
N GLU A 22 18.35 -5.16 11.25
CA GLU A 22 19.74 -5.00 11.69
C GLU A 22 20.00 -3.63 12.31
N LEU A 23 19.58 -2.56 11.62
CA LEU A 23 19.71 -1.19 12.10
C LEU A 23 18.95 -0.96 13.43
N ALA A 24 17.80 -1.59 13.61
CA ALA A 24 17.05 -1.51 14.86
C ALA A 24 17.84 -2.11 16.02
N LEU A 25 18.52 -3.23 15.81
CA LEU A 25 19.41 -3.82 16.84
C LEU A 25 20.62 -2.95 17.09
N GLU A 26 21.27 -2.42 16.05
CA GLU A 26 22.38 -1.47 16.18
C GLU A 26 21.98 -0.22 16.96
N ALA A 27 20.74 0.24 16.81
CA ALA A 27 20.18 1.39 17.54
C ALA A 27 19.75 1.06 18.99
N GLY A 28 19.95 -0.18 19.45
CA GLY A 28 19.67 -0.59 20.84
C GLY A 28 18.25 -1.15 21.06
N LEU A 29 17.51 -1.48 20.01
CA LEU A 29 16.22 -2.17 20.19
C LEU A 29 16.49 -3.55 20.83
N PRO A 30 15.78 -3.93 21.89
CA PRO A 30 16.01 -5.23 22.53
C PRO A 30 15.81 -6.40 21.55
N PRO A 31 16.69 -7.41 21.57
CA PRO A 31 16.53 -8.58 20.72
C PRO A 31 15.17 -9.24 20.84
N GLY A 32 14.53 -9.51 19.70
CA GLY A 32 13.20 -10.11 19.64
C GLY A 32 12.02 -9.12 19.78
N ALA A 33 12.26 -7.84 20.04
CA ALA A 33 11.20 -6.81 20.02
C ALA A 33 10.65 -6.60 18.60
N LEU A 34 11.53 -6.56 17.59
CA LEU A 34 11.19 -6.58 16.17
C LEU A 34 11.84 -7.81 15.52
N GLN A 35 11.05 -8.61 14.82
CA GLN A 35 11.52 -9.77 14.08
C GLN A 35 11.11 -9.66 12.61
N ILE A 36 12.09 -9.73 11.71
CA ILE A 36 11.84 -9.75 10.28
C ILE A 36 11.70 -11.20 9.84
N LEU A 37 10.57 -11.54 9.23
CA LEU A 37 10.21 -12.89 8.81
C LEU A 37 10.06 -12.96 7.29
N PRO A 38 11.15 -13.08 6.52
CA PRO A 38 11.07 -13.28 5.08
C PRO A 38 10.36 -14.59 4.76
N GLY A 39 9.59 -14.58 3.67
CA GLY A 39 8.89 -15.78 3.23
C GLY A 39 7.70 -15.43 2.35
N PHE A 40 7.14 -16.46 1.72
CA PHE A 40 5.98 -16.30 0.85
C PHE A 40 4.71 -15.97 1.64
N GLY A 41 3.81 -15.20 1.01
CA GLY A 41 2.52 -14.87 1.59
C GLY A 41 1.70 -16.10 1.95
N GLN A 42 1.73 -17.13 1.09
CA GLN A 42 0.97 -18.37 1.24
C GLN A 42 1.51 -19.28 2.37
N THR A 43 2.73 -19.09 2.83
CA THR A 43 3.33 -19.86 3.93
C THR A 43 3.50 -19.01 5.17
N ALA A 44 4.53 -18.15 5.22
CA ALA A 44 4.82 -17.33 6.39
C ALA A 44 3.68 -16.34 6.72
N GLY A 45 3.08 -15.70 5.68
CA GLY A 45 1.95 -14.79 5.85
C GLY A 45 0.70 -15.51 6.38
N ALA A 46 0.35 -16.64 5.79
CA ALA A 46 -0.79 -17.43 6.22
C ALA A 46 -0.61 -17.97 7.65
N ALA A 47 0.61 -18.44 8.00
CA ALA A 47 0.92 -18.89 9.34
C ALA A 47 0.74 -17.77 10.39
N LEU A 48 1.21 -16.55 10.10
CA LEU A 48 1.00 -15.39 10.98
C LEU A 48 -0.48 -15.04 11.12
N ALA A 49 -1.22 -15.07 10.01
CA ALA A 49 -2.65 -14.75 10.02
C ALA A 49 -3.49 -15.72 10.85
N ALA A 50 -3.12 -17.00 10.86
CA ALA A 50 -3.80 -18.05 11.61
C ALA A 50 -3.25 -18.27 13.03
N HIS A 51 -2.11 -17.66 13.42
CA HIS A 51 -1.46 -17.96 14.68
C HIS A 51 -2.25 -17.45 15.88
N LEU A 52 -2.46 -18.31 16.89
CA LEU A 52 -3.27 -17.97 18.05
C LEU A 52 -2.64 -16.92 18.97
N ASP A 53 -1.31 -16.82 19.01
CA ASP A 53 -0.56 -15.86 19.83
C ASP A 53 -0.28 -14.53 19.13
N VAL A 54 -0.87 -14.29 17.95
CA VAL A 54 -0.84 -13.00 17.28
C VAL A 54 -2.11 -12.24 17.62
N ASP A 55 -1.99 -11.08 18.27
CA ASP A 55 -3.12 -10.30 18.77
C ASP A 55 -3.67 -9.29 17.73
N CYS A 56 -2.84 -8.90 16.76
CA CYS A 56 -3.21 -7.90 15.75
C CYS A 56 -2.42 -8.12 14.48
N ILE A 57 -3.05 -7.88 13.33
CA ILE A 57 -2.40 -7.85 12.01
C ILE A 57 -2.71 -6.53 11.33
N ALA A 58 -1.67 -5.84 10.89
CA ALA A 58 -1.74 -4.78 9.90
C ALA A 58 -1.25 -5.34 8.55
N PHE A 59 -2.05 -5.18 7.51
CA PHE A 59 -1.75 -5.71 6.18
C PHE A 59 -1.95 -4.63 5.12
N THR A 60 -0.96 -4.49 4.25
CA THR A 60 -1.07 -3.69 3.03
C THR A 60 -0.88 -4.59 1.82
N GLY A 61 -1.80 -4.53 0.87
CA GLY A 61 -1.71 -5.33 -0.35
C GLY A 61 -3.04 -5.46 -1.10
N SER A 62 -3.22 -6.57 -1.83
CA SER A 62 -4.44 -6.77 -2.61
C SER A 62 -5.67 -7.04 -1.74
N THR A 63 -6.83 -6.58 -2.20
CA THR A 63 -8.12 -6.85 -1.53
C THR A 63 -8.37 -8.36 -1.39
N ALA A 64 -7.97 -9.17 -2.38
CA ALA A 64 -8.11 -10.62 -2.31
C ALA A 64 -7.32 -11.23 -1.13
N THR A 65 -6.06 -10.81 -0.98
CA THR A 65 -5.22 -11.25 0.14
C THR A 65 -5.74 -10.70 1.48
N GLY A 66 -6.21 -9.44 1.52
CA GLY A 66 -6.84 -8.88 2.72
C GLY A 66 -8.04 -9.69 3.20
N LYS A 67 -8.90 -10.14 2.28
CA LYS A 67 -10.02 -11.05 2.61
C LYS A 67 -9.52 -12.37 3.21
N SER A 68 -8.46 -12.95 2.66
CA SER A 68 -7.87 -14.19 3.20
C SER A 68 -7.30 -13.99 4.60
N VAL A 69 -6.65 -12.84 4.86
CA VAL A 69 -6.15 -12.48 6.21
C VAL A 69 -7.30 -12.35 7.20
N MET A 70 -8.38 -11.65 6.83
CA MET A 70 -9.58 -11.52 7.68
C MET A 70 -10.20 -12.88 7.96
N GLN A 71 -10.31 -13.74 6.96
CA GLN A 71 -10.86 -15.08 7.13
C GLN A 71 -10.01 -15.93 8.08
N ALA A 72 -8.69 -15.91 7.94
CA ALA A 72 -7.78 -16.62 8.85
C ALA A 72 -7.87 -16.09 10.30
N ALA A 73 -7.98 -14.78 10.48
CA ALA A 73 -8.19 -14.17 11.79
C ALA A 73 -9.52 -14.60 12.40
N ALA A 74 -10.60 -14.62 11.63
CA ALA A 74 -11.93 -15.06 12.10
C ALA A 74 -11.96 -16.53 12.46
N GLN A 75 -11.21 -17.38 11.76
CA GLN A 75 -11.12 -18.83 12.01
C GLN A 75 -10.14 -19.21 13.12
N SER A 76 -9.36 -18.26 13.64
CA SER A 76 -8.39 -18.50 14.73
C SER A 76 -8.85 -17.89 16.04
N ASN A 77 -8.28 -16.76 16.46
CA ASN A 77 -8.52 -16.13 17.77
C ASN A 77 -9.29 -14.81 17.69
N LEU A 78 -9.91 -14.46 16.54
CA LEU A 78 -10.60 -13.19 16.30
C LEU A 78 -9.70 -11.96 16.52
N LYS A 79 -8.41 -12.09 16.18
CA LYS A 79 -7.44 -10.98 16.30
C LYS A 79 -7.88 -9.76 15.50
N ARG A 80 -7.47 -8.58 15.93
CA ARG A 80 -7.72 -7.35 15.18
C ARG A 80 -6.99 -7.36 13.84
N VAL A 81 -7.68 -6.94 12.79
CA VAL A 81 -7.12 -6.82 11.45
C VAL A 81 -7.33 -5.41 10.94
N SER A 82 -6.24 -4.76 10.54
CA SER A 82 -6.25 -3.50 9.81
C SER A 82 -5.78 -3.75 8.39
N LEU A 83 -6.56 -3.31 7.41
CA LEU A 83 -6.30 -3.55 5.98
C LEU A 83 -6.15 -2.23 5.25
N GLU A 84 -5.00 -2.09 4.56
CA GLU A 84 -4.77 -1.08 3.54
C GLU A 84 -4.74 -1.78 2.19
N CYS A 85 -5.73 -1.52 1.37
CA CYS A 85 -5.91 -2.19 0.08
C CYS A 85 -5.87 -1.20 -1.07
N GLY A 86 -5.77 -1.72 -2.30
CA GLY A 86 -5.80 -0.91 -3.50
C GLY A 86 -7.16 -0.22 -3.70
N GLY A 87 -7.15 0.82 -4.52
CA GLY A 87 -8.34 1.60 -4.84
C GLY A 87 -8.34 2.09 -6.28
N LYS A 88 -9.36 2.87 -6.60
CA LYS A 88 -9.51 3.64 -7.84
C LYS A 88 -9.91 5.05 -7.46
N SER A 89 -8.93 5.80 -6.90
CA SER A 89 -9.17 7.15 -6.40
C SER A 89 -9.59 8.11 -7.50
N PRO A 90 -10.58 8.97 -7.28
CA PRO A 90 -10.92 10.04 -8.22
C PRO A 90 -9.86 11.14 -8.18
N ASN A 91 -9.53 11.67 -9.34
CA ASN A 91 -8.77 12.90 -9.53
C ASN A 91 -9.71 13.87 -10.25
N ILE A 92 -10.14 14.91 -9.57
CA ILE A 92 -11.22 15.79 -10.04
C ILE A 92 -10.62 17.12 -10.48
N VAL A 93 -10.89 17.52 -11.72
CA VAL A 93 -10.40 18.76 -12.33
C VAL A 93 -11.59 19.62 -12.71
N MET A 94 -11.68 20.79 -12.10
CA MET A 94 -12.67 21.82 -12.39
C MET A 94 -12.09 22.90 -13.30
N ALA A 95 -12.93 23.66 -13.98
CA ALA A 95 -12.52 24.67 -14.95
C ALA A 95 -12.03 26.00 -14.35
N ASP A 96 -12.05 26.13 -13.04
CA ASP A 96 -11.67 27.35 -12.31
C ASP A 96 -10.15 27.45 -12.02
N PHE A 97 -9.34 26.55 -12.59
CA PHE A 97 -7.90 26.57 -12.43
C PHE A 97 -7.23 27.08 -13.73
N ASP A 98 -6.39 28.09 -13.61
CA ASP A 98 -5.86 28.85 -14.76
C ASP A 98 -4.70 28.16 -15.52
N ASP A 99 -4.01 27.19 -14.90
CA ASP A 99 -2.80 26.54 -15.47
C ASP A 99 -3.09 25.08 -15.83
N LEU A 100 -3.69 24.86 -16.98
CA LEU A 100 -4.04 23.52 -17.47
C LEU A 100 -2.79 22.64 -17.74
N ASP A 101 -1.66 23.21 -18.11
CA ASP A 101 -0.42 22.45 -18.32
C ASP A 101 0.09 21.87 -16.99
N ARG A 102 0.06 22.64 -15.93
CA ARG A 102 0.37 22.16 -14.58
C ARG A 102 -0.61 21.09 -14.12
N VAL A 103 -1.90 21.26 -14.41
CA VAL A 103 -2.93 20.25 -14.10
C VAL A 103 -2.65 18.95 -14.85
N ALA A 104 -2.37 19.00 -16.15
CA ALA A 104 -2.06 17.82 -16.95
C ALA A 104 -0.85 17.06 -16.41
N ARG A 105 0.25 17.77 -16.12
CA ARG A 105 1.45 17.15 -15.49
C ARG A 105 1.15 16.53 -14.14
N THR A 106 0.41 17.22 -13.29
CA THR A 106 0.06 16.72 -11.95
C THR A 106 -0.85 15.49 -12.04
N ALA A 107 -1.82 15.50 -12.95
CA ALA A 107 -2.71 14.36 -13.17
C ALA A 107 -1.94 13.14 -13.71
N ALA A 108 -1.03 13.35 -14.67
CA ALA A 108 -0.14 12.30 -15.18
C ALA A 108 0.75 11.73 -14.07
N TYR A 109 1.38 12.59 -13.27
CA TYR A 109 2.17 12.14 -12.13
C TYR A 109 1.34 11.35 -11.12
N ALA A 110 0.13 11.81 -10.80
CA ALA A 110 -0.75 11.17 -9.82
C ALA A 110 -1.15 9.73 -10.19
N ILE A 111 -1.14 9.38 -11.48
CA ILE A 111 -1.44 8.01 -11.92
C ILE A 111 -0.18 7.20 -12.28
N PHE A 112 0.81 7.82 -12.96
CA PHE A 112 1.96 7.06 -13.49
C PHE A 112 3.12 6.94 -12.51
N PHE A 113 3.12 7.71 -11.42
CA PHE A 113 4.11 7.54 -10.36
C PHE A 113 4.15 6.08 -9.88
N ASN A 114 5.35 5.54 -9.75
CA ASN A 114 5.56 4.14 -9.37
C ASN A 114 4.72 3.16 -10.21
N GLN A 115 4.70 3.36 -11.53
CA GLN A 115 3.99 2.50 -12.50
C GLN A 115 2.47 2.41 -12.28
N GLY A 116 1.87 3.36 -11.57
CA GLY A 116 0.44 3.33 -11.23
C GLY A 116 0.06 2.34 -10.12
N GLU A 117 1.04 1.80 -9.43
CA GLU A 117 0.83 0.77 -8.39
C GLU A 117 0.54 1.36 -6.99
N MET A 118 0.49 2.68 -6.86
CA MET A 118 0.13 3.31 -5.58
C MET A 118 -1.34 3.07 -5.24
N CYS A 119 -1.62 2.70 -3.99
CA CYS A 119 -2.99 2.48 -3.50
C CYS A 119 -3.88 3.73 -3.63
N SER A 120 -3.29 4.92 -3.56
CA SER A 120 -3.94 6.22 -3.71
C SER A 120 -3.84 6.83 -5.12
N ALA A 121 -3.35 6.09 -6.13
CA ALA A 121 -3.21 6.62 -7.49
C ALA A 121 -4.52 7.20 -8.01
N GLY A 122 -4.45 8.41 -8.58
CA GLY A 122 -5.60 9.12 -9.16
C GLY A 122 -6.06 8.52 -10.48
N SER A 123 -6.44 7.25 -10.45
CA SER A 123 -6.69 6.40 -11.63
C SER A 123 -8.01 6.65 -12.34
N ARG A 124 -8.85 7.52 -11.80
CA ARG A 124 -10.09 8.00 -12.45
C ARG A 124 -10.03 9.52 -12.56
N LEU A 125 -9.66 9.99 -13.75
CA LEU A 125 -9.64 11.42 -14.05
C LEU A 125 -11.05 11.88 -14.40
N LEU A 126 -11.66 12.70 -13.56
CA LEU A 126 -12.97 13.32 -13.74
C LEU A 126 -12.76 14.78 -14.08
N VAL A 127 -13.12 15.17 -15.28
CA VAL A 127 -12.83 16.50 -15.84
C VAL A 127 -14.13 17.20 -16.16
N GLN A 128 -14.24 18.47 -15.78
CA GLN A 128 -15.36 19.31 -16.19
C GLN A 128 -15.36 19.44 -17.74
N GLU A 129 -16.52 19.25 -18.35
CA GLU A 129 -16.69 19.10 -19.79
C GLU A 129 -16.03 20.23 -20.60
N SER A 130 -16.12 21.48 -20.10
CA SER A 130 -15.61 22.67 -20.81
C SER A 130 -14.08 22.68 -21.04
N ILE A 131 -13.33 21.90 -20.25
CA ILE A 131 -11.86 21.83 -20.32
C ILE A 131 -11.36 20.44 -20.72
N ARG A 132 -12.24 19.52 -21.05
CA ARG A 132 -11.88 18.12 -21.32
C ARG A 132 -10.91 17.99 -22.47
N GLU A 133 -11.24 18.54 -23.65
CA GLU A 133 -10.42 18.39 -24.83
C GLU A 133 -9.04 19.08 -24.68
N PRO A 134 -8.95 20.36 -24.24
CA PRO A 134 -7.65 20.97 -23.99
C PRO A 134 -6.78 20.21 -22.98
N LEU A 135 -7.38 19.66 -21.92
CA LEU A 135 -6.63 18.89 -20.92
C LEU A 135 -6.12 17.57 -21.52
N LEU A 136 -6.92 16.88 -22.35
CA LEU A 136 -6.51 15.65 -23.00
C LEU A 136 -5.34 15.88 -23.96
N GLU A 137 -5.37 16.92 -24.78
CA GLU A 137 -4.28 17.28 -25.67
C GLU A 137 -2.97 17.49 -24.91
N LEU A 138 -3.00 18.23 -23.80
CA LEU A 138 -1.84 18.44 -22.94
C LEU A 138 -1.37 17.15 -22.27
N SER A 139 -2.28 16.31 -21.84
CA SER A 139 -1.95 15.05 -21.15
C SER A 139 -1.25 14.06 -22.10
N LEU A 140 -1.62 14.00 -23.38
CA LEU A 140 -0.99 13.14 -24.37
C LEU A 140 0.47 13.49 -24.66
N ILE A 141 0.86 14.74 -24.46
CA ILE A 141 2.26 15.19 -24.60
C ILE A 141 3.16 14.55 -23.51
N HIS A 142 2.61 14.19 -22.36
CA HIS A 142 3.35 13.64 -21.22
C HIS A 142 3.36 12.09 -21.19
N ILE A 143 2.71 11.47 -22.15
CA ILE A 143 2.66 10.02 -22.32
C ILE A 143 3.53 9.58 -23.48
#